data_fdd0329c53d326e7134d9fff5ea29dd5
#
_entry.id   fdd0329c53d326e7134d9fff5ea29dd5
#
_cell.length_a   1.000
_cell.length_b   1.000
_cell.length_c   1.000
_cell.angle_alpha   90.00
_cell.angle_beta   90.00
_cell.angle_gamma   90.00
#
_symmetry.space_group_name_H-M   'P 1'
#
loop_
_entity.id
_entity.type
_entity.pdbx_description
1 polymer ?
#
loop_
_entity_poly.entity_id
_entity_poly.type
_entity_poly.pdbx_seq_one_letter_code
_entity_poly.pdbx_strand_id
1 'polypeptide(L)'
;ELWQRVSEAGRPAGIAFAFEKIELRANTLHAHRLIHHAQTVTSAARPETVSLADGAGGTAIADLVEALFAAQFLAGRHVGDRAVLADVAASCGMEREAVLRYLESAADAEAVRGGADEARRKGINGVPFFIFNNRLAASGAQPPQALLQVMRQAAQEDAAAA
;
A
#
# COMPACT_ATOMS: atom_id res chain seq x y z
N GLU A 1 -22.53 9.37 -6.08
CA GLU A 1 -22.40 9.97 -4.73
C GLU A 1 -21.07 9.65 -4.04
N LEU A 2 -20.64 8.36 -3.93
CA LEU A 2 -19.39 7.99 -3.24
C LEU A 2 -18.16 8.63 -3.91
N TRP A 3 -18.01 8.46 -5.22
CA TRP A 3 -16.88 9.00 -5.99
C TRP A 3 -16.80 10.53 -5.91
N GLN A 4 -17.94 11.19 -5.94
CA GLN A 4 -18.00 12.65 -5.80
C GLN A 4 -17.48 13.11 -4.43
N ARG A 5 -17.91 12.46 -3.35
CA ARG A 5 -17.43 12.75 -1.99
C ARG A 5 -15.92 12.53 -1.85
N VAL A 6 -15.40 11.44 -2.44
CA VAL A 6 -13.95 11.15 -2.42
C VAL A 6 -13.18 12.20 -3.23
N SER A 7 -13.68 12.62 -4.40
CA SER A 7 -13.06 13.69 -5.20
C SER A 7 -13.05 15.02 -4.45
N GLU A 8 -14.13 15.35 -3.76
CA GLU A 8 -14.23 16.57 -2.95
C GLU A 8 -13.23 16.56 -1.79
N ALA A 9 -13.07 15.40 -1.14
CA ALA A 9 -12.10 15.23 -0.05
C ALA A 9 -10.64 15.27 -0.53
N GLY A 10 -10.37 14.83 -1.77
CA GLY A 10 -9.03 14.84 -2.36
C GLY A 10 -8.53 16.23 -2.76
N ARG A 11 -9.42 17.14 -3.16
CA ARG A 11 -9.04 18.48 -3.64
C ARG A 11 -8.19 19.28 -2.67
N PRO A 12 -8.54 19.40 -1.38
CA PRO A 12 -7.71 20.10 -0.41
C PRO A 12 -6.34 19.45 -0.19
N ALA A 13 -6.21 18.15 -0.47
CA ALA A 13 -4.96 17.40 -0.41
C ALA A 13 -4.16 17.46 -1.73
N GLY A 14 -4.63 18.22 -2.73
CA GLY A 14 -3.99 18.34 -4.04
C GLY A 14 -4.20 17.14 -4.97
N ILE A 15 -5.16 16.25 -4.67
CA ILE A 15 -5.42 15.04 -5.43
C ILE A 15 -6.58 15.28 -6.41
N ALA A 16 -6.28 15.22 -7.71
CA ALA A 16 -7.26 15.33 -8.78
C ALA A 16 -7.67 13.93 -9.27
N PHE A 17 -8.58 13.29 -8.55
CA PHE A 17 -9.10 11.98 -8.94
C PHE A 17 -9.81 12.02 -10.30
N ALA A 18 -9.53 11.03 -11.14
CA ALA A 18 -10.10 10.85 -12.48
C ALA A 18 -10.95 9.55 -12.52
N PHE A 19 -11.92 9.45 -11.62
CA PHE A 19 -12.77 8.25 -11.49
C PHE A 19 -13.57 7.96 -12.77
N GLU A 20 -13.85 8.98 -13.56
CA GLU A 20 -14.53 8.86 -14.87
C GLU A 20 -13.72 8.08 -15.91
N LYS A 21 -12.41 7.95 -15.72
CA LYS A 21 -11.52 7.15 -16.58
C LYS A 21 -11.45 5.68 -16.18
N ILE A 22 -11.99 5.31 -15.00
CA ILE A 22 -11.93 3.94 -14.51
C ILE A 22 -13.10 3.15 -15.10
N GLU A 23 -12.83 2.40 -16.17
CA GLU A 23 -13.85 1.59 -16.85
C GLU A 23 -14.16 0.27 -16.12
N LEU A 24 -13.17 -0.31 -15.44
CA LEU A 24 -13.27 -1.61 -14.80
C LEU A 24 -12.81 -1.56 -13.35
N ARG A 25 -13.55 -2.25 -12.49
CA ARG A 25 -13.12 -2.48 -11.11
C ARG A 25 -11.96 -3.49 -11.09
N ALA A 26 -10.79 -3.06 -10.68
CA ALA A 26 -9.61 -3.89 -10.66
C ALA A 26 -9.69 -5.00 -9.58
N ASN A 27 -9.31 -6.22 -9.96
CA ASN A 27 -8.88 -7.21 -8.99
C ASN A 27 -7.43 -6.91 -8.59
N THR A 28 -7.22 -6.49 -7.36
CA THR A 28 -5.94 -5.97 -6.89
C THR A 28 -4.95 -7.04 -6.42
N LEU A 29 -5.27 -8.34 -6.57
CA LEU A 29 -4.39 -9.42 -6.13
C LEU A 29 -2.98 -9.30 -6.73
N HIS A 30 -2.88 -9.03 -8.03
CA HIS A 30 -1.58 -8.89 -8.70
C HIS A 30 -0.83 -7.63 -8.26
N ALA A 31 -1.52 -6.53 -8.00
CA ALA A 31 -0.90 -5.32 -7.44
C ALA A 31 -0.33 -5.57 -6.04
N HIS A 32 -1.06 -6.28 -5.17
CA HIS A 32 -0.56 -6.68 -3.85
C HIS A 32 0.61 -7.67 -3.93
N ARG A 33 0.59 -8.60 -4.89
CA ARG A 33 1.73 -9.49 -5.16
C ARG A 33 2.97 -8.71 -5.58
N LEU A 34 2.81 -7.71 -6.44
CA LEU A 34 3.90 -6.85 -6.87
C LEU A 34 4.53 -6.09 -5.70
N ILE A 35 3.71 -5.51 -4.82
CA ILE A 35 4.18 -4.84 -3.60
C ILE A 35 4.92 -5.83 -2.69
N HIS A 36 4.36 -7.01 -2.46
CA HIS A 36 4.98 -8.06 -1.66
C HIS A 36 6.34 -8.50 -2.23
N HIS A 37 6.42 -8.71 -3.54
CA HIS A 37 7.67 -9.04 -4.23
C HIS A 37 8.71 -7.93 -4.08
N ALA A 38 8.33 -6.67 -4.30
CA ALA A 38 9.22 -5.53 -4.12
C ALA A 38 9.77 -5.44 -2.69
N GLN A 39 8.94 -5.67 -1.68
CA GLN A 39 9.35 -5.72 -0.28
C GLN A 39 10.36 -6.84 -0.02
N THR A 40 10.12 -8.03 -0.55
CA THR A 40 10.98 -9.21 -0.39
C THR A 40 12.34 -8.99 -1.03
N VAL A 41 12.36 -8.49 -2.28
CA VAL A 41 13.61 -8.21 -3.01
C VAL A 41 14.42 -7.10 -2.32
N THR A 42 13.75 -6.04 -1.86
CA THR A 42 14.42 -4.94 -1.14
C THR A 42 14.99 -5.41 0.18
N SER A 43 14.27 -6.25 0.94
CA SER A 43 14.76 -6.82 2.19
C SER A 43 15.94 -7.76 1.98
N ALA A 44 15.95 -8.58 0.93
CA ALA A 44 17.04 -9.49 0.60
C ALA A 44 18.31 -8.74 0.13
N ALA A 45 18.17 -7.58 -0.48
CA ALA A 45 19.29 -6.76 -0.93
C ALA A 45 19.92 -5.91 0.18
N ARG A 46 19.33 -5.90 1.38
CA ARG A 46 19.74 -5.04 2.50
C ARG A 46 20.48 -5.87 3.57
N PRO A 47 21.76 -5.59 3.90
CA PRO A 47 22.39 -6.17 5.08
C PRO A 47 21.68 -5.70 6.36
N GLU A 48 21.62 -6.57 7.38
CA GLU A 48 20.86 -6.40 8.65
C GLU A 48 21.18 -5.15 9.48
N THR A 49 22.11 -4.31 9.06
CA THR A 49 22.63 -3.18 9.84
C THR A 49 22.11 -1.81 9.45
N VAL A 50 21.18 -1.70 8.48
CA VAL A 50 20.68 -0.37 8.08
C VAL A 50 19.48 0.02 8.94
N SER A 51 19.70 0.97 9.84
CA SER A 51 18.68 1.60 10.69
C SER A 51 17.51 2.17 9.86
N LEU A 52 16.30 2.02 10.37
CA LEU A 52 15.08 2.67 9.83
C LEU A 52 15.19 4.20 9.75
N ALA A 53 16.23 4.79 10.36
CA ALA A 53 16.48 6.23 10.36
C ALA A 53 16.96 6.78 9.00
N ASP A 54 17.50 5.93 8.12
CA ASP A 54 18.14 6.40 6.88
C ASP A 54 17.19 6.53 5.67
N GLY A 55 15.91 6.22 5.83
CA GLY A 55 14.84 6.50 4.85
C GLY A 55 14.93 5.81 3.46
N ALA A 56 16.09 5.31 3.08
CA ALA A 56 16.40 4.92 1.70
C ALA A 56 15.69 3.66 1.16
N GLY A 57 15.21 2.77 2.03
CA GLY A 57 14.46 1.57 1.58
C GLY A 57 12.94 1.74 1.67
N GLY A 58 12.45 2.71 2.45
CA GLY A 58 11.04 3.06 2.52
C GLY A 58 10.57 3.83 1.29
N THR A 59 11.45 4.59 0.64
CA THR A 59 11.13 5.40 -0.54
C THR A 59 10.78 4.54 -1.75
N ALA A 60 11.54 3.51 -2.10
CA ALA A 60 11.27 2.69 -3.29
C ALA A 60 9.93 1.95 -3.23
N ILE A 61 9.52 1.43 -2.07
CA ILE A 61 8.20 0.80 -1.88
C ILE A 61 7.10 1.86 -1.87
N ALA A 62 7.32 2.99 -1.20
CA ALA A 62 6.37 4.09 -1.19
C ALA A 62 6.16 4.66 -2.60
N ASP A 63 7.21 4.83 -3.37
CA ASP A 63 7.16 5.30 -4.75
C ASP A 63 6.37 4.32 -5.65
N LEU A 64 6.56 3.01 -5.48
CA LEU A 64 5.78 2.00 -6.20
C LEU A 64 4.28 2.07 -5.82
N VAL A 65 3.96 2.19 -4.54
CA VAL A 65 2.56 2.30 -4.08
C VAL A 65 1.92 3.58 -4.62
N GLU A 66 2.63 4.71 -4.57
CA GLU A 66 2.17 5.98 -5.12
C GLU A 66 1.95 5.88 -6.64
N ALA A 67 2.87 5.27 -7.38
CA ALA A 67 2.73 5.05 -8.81
C ALA A 67 1.52 4.16 -9.16
N LEU A 68 1.23 3.13 -8.34
CA LEU A 68 0.04 2.28 -8.50
C LEU A 68 -1.25 3.08 -8.26
N PHE A 69 -1.28 3.93 -7.22
CA PHE A 69 -2.42 4.82 -6.97
C PHE A 69 -2.61 5.83 -8.09
N ALA A 70 -1.53 6.45 -8.57
CA ALA A 70 -1.58 7.38 -9.69
C ALA A 70 -2.08 6.71 -10.97
N ALA A 71 -1.58 5.50 -11.27
CA ALA A 71 -2.04 4.72 -12.42
C ALA A 71 -3.54 4.44 -12.35
N GLN A 72 -4.07 3.98 -11.22
CA GLN A 72 -5.48 3.65 -11.06
C GLN A 72 -6.36 4.89 -10.98
N PHE A 73 -6.04 5.84 -10.11
CA PHE A 73 -6.97 6.90 -9.69
C PHE A 73 -6.77 8.23 -10.41
N LEU A 74 -5.61 8.48 -11.03
CA LEU A 74 -5.36 9.70 -11.78
C LEU A 74 -5.34 9.45 -13.29
N ALA A 75 -4.85 8.27 -13.71
CA ALA A 75 -4.75 7.92 -15.12
C ALA A 75 -5.84 6.94 -15.61
N GLY A 76 -6.60 6.30 -14.71
CA GLY A 76 -7.63 5.32 -15.06
C GLY A 76 -7.07 4.00 -15.60
N ARG A 77 -5.77 3.72 -15.39
CA ARG A 77 -5.14 2.48 -15.85
C ARG A 77 -5.62 1.30 -14.99
N HIS A 78 -5.88 0.16 -15.63
CA HIS A 78 -6.40 -1.02 -14.95
C HIS A 78 -5.29 -1.77 -14.19
N VAL A 79 -5.11 -1.49 -12.89
CA VAL A 79 -4.08 -2.17 -12.04
C VAL A 79 -4.39 -3.64 -11.73
N GLY A 80 -5.38 -4.24 -12.34
CA GLY A 80 -5.59 -5.68 -12.41
C GLY A 80 -4.84 -6.33 -13.58
N ASP A 81 -4.41 -5.55 -14.57
CA ASP A 81 -3.68 -6.02 -15.74
C ASP A 81 -2.18 -6.14 -15.44
N ARG A 82 -1.59 -7.29 -15.79
CA ARG A 82 -0.19 -7.60 -15.50
C ARG A 82 0.78 -6.73 -16.30
N ALA A 83 0.45 -6.39 -17.54
CA ALA A 83 1.29 -5.53 -18.37
C ALA A 83 1.30 -4.10 -17.83
N VAL A 84 0.14 -3.58 -17.40
CA VAL A 84 0.04 -2.29 -16.71
C VAL A 84 0.87 -2.26 -15.44
N LEU A 85 0.83 -3.32 -14.63
CA LEU A 85 1.64 -3.43 -13.41
C LEU A 85 3.14 -3.51 -13.71
N ALA A 86 3.54 -4.24 -14.75
CA ALA A 86 4.94 -4.30 -15.17
C ALA A 86 5.46 -2.94 -15.67
N ASP A 87 4.63 -2.17 -16.39
CA ASP A 87 4.98 -0.81 -16.82
C ASP A 87 5.14 0.14 -15.63
N VAL A 88 4.22 0.07 -14.64
CA VAL A 88 4.32 0.87 -13.41
C VAL A 88 5.58 0.51 -12.64
N ALA A 89 5.88 -0.78 -12.46
CA ALA A 89 7.09 -1.24 -11.81
C ALA A 89 8.37 -0.76 -12.52
N ALA A 90 8.36 -0.78 -13.85
CA ALA A 90 9.49 -0.27 -14.66
C ALA A 90 9.73 1.22 -14.46
N SER A 91 8.68 2.03 -14.31
CA SER A 91 8.81 3.46 -13.99
C SER A 91 9.43 3.71 -12.61
N CYS A 92 9.38 2.71 -11.73
CA CYS A 92 10.03 2.72 -10.40
C CYS A 92 11.39 2.00 -10.38
N GLY A 93 11.98 1.71 -11.55
CA GLY A 93 13.33 1.12 -11.68
C GLY A 93 13.39 -0.40 -11.60
N MET A 94 12.25 -1.10 -11.60
CA MET A 94 12.22 -2.57 -11.67
C MET A 94 12.36 -3.05 -13.13
N GLU A 95 12.91 -4.24 -13.32
CA GLU A 95 13.04 -4.82 -14.66
C GLU A 95 11.67 -5.34 -15.11
N ARG A 96 11.13 -4.75 -16.19
CA ARG A 96 9.76 -4.97 -16.69
C ARG A 96 9.46 -6.44 -16.99
N GLU A 97 10.36 -7.11 -17.71
CA GLU A 97 10.13 -8.49 -18.14
C GLU A 97 10.25 -9.48 -16.97
N ALA A 98 11.10 -9.19 -15.97
CA ALA A 98 11.16 -9.98 -14.75
C ALA A 98 9.86 -9.86 -13.94
N VAL A 99 9.33 -8.64 -13.80
CA VAL A 99 8.03 -8.39 -13.14
C VAL A 99 6.91 -9.10 -13.88
N LEU A 100 6.88 -9.04 -15.21
CA LEU A 100 5.85 -9.70 -16.00
C LEU A 100 5.88 -11.23 -15.80
N ARG A 101 7.06 -11.86 -15.92
CA ARG A 101 7.23 -13.29 -15.64
C ARG A 101 6.80 -13.67 -14.21
N TYR A 102 7.15 -12.85 -13.21
CA TYR A 102 6.72 -13.06 -11.83
C TYR A 102 5.19 -13.03 -11.72
N LEU A 103 4.52 -12.03 -12.30
CA LEU A 103 3.07 -11.88 -12.23
C LEU A 103 2.31 -12.96 -13.02
N GLU A 104 2.91 -13.52 -14.07
CA GLU A 104 2.38 -14.67 -14.83
C GLU A 104 2.47 -15.98 -14.04
N SER A 105 3.44 -16.10 -13.14
CA SER A 105 3.56 -17.25 -12.25
C SER A 105 2.50 -17.24 -11.14
N ALA A 106 2.44 -18.31 -10.35
CA ALA A 106 1.61 -18.39 -9.14
C ALA A 106 2.35 -17.92 -7.87
N ALA A 107 3.61 -17.45 -7.99
CA ALA A 107 4.42 -17.06 -6.85
C ALA A 107 3.70 -16.06 -5.94
N ASP A 108 3.79 -16.29 -4.64
CA ASP A 108 3.24 -15.45 -3.56
C ASP A 108 1.71 -15.25 -3.56
N ALA A 109 0.97 -15.87 -4.51
CA ALA A 109 -0.49 -15.69 -4.59
C ALA A 109 -1.19 -16.18 -3.31
N GLU A 110 -0.79 -17.33 -2.79
CA GLU A 110 -1.34 -17.89 -1.55
C GLU A 110 -0.91 -17.09 -0.32
N ALA A 111 0.34 -16.63 -0.26
CA ALA A 111 0.84 -15.81 0.84
C ALA A 111 0.05 -14.49 0.95
N VAL A 112 -0.18 -13.83 -0.18
CA VAL A 112 -0.94 -12.56 -0.23
C VAL A 112 -2.42 -12.79 0.13
N ARG A 113 -3.06 -13.86 -0.36
CA ARG A 113 -4.44 -14.21 0.03
C ARG A 113 -4.52 -14.54 1.52
N GLY A 114 -3.61 -15.37 2.00
CA GLY A 114 -3.54 -15.77 3.40
C GLY A 114 -3.39 -14.58 4.34
N GLY A 115 -2.54 -13.61 4.00
CA GLY A 115 -2.39 -12.36 4.75
C GLY A 115 -3.68 -11.54 4.81
N ALA A 116 -4.40 -11.44 3.70
CA ALA A 116 -5.70 -10.76 3.66
C ALA A 116 -6.76 -11.47 4.52
N ASP A 117 -6.79 -12.80 4.49
CA ASP A 117 -7.73 -13.60 5.29
C ASP A 117 -7.38 -13.53 6.77
N GLU A 118 -6.10 -13.50 7.13
CA GLU A 118 -5.66 -13.31 8.50
C GLU A 118 -6.07 -11.91 9.03
N ALA A 119 -5.88 -10.87 8.23
CA ALA A 119 -6.31 -9.52 8.59
C ALA A 119 -7.83 -9.49 8.89
N ARG A 120 -8.66 -10.13 8.03
CA ARG A 120 -10.11 -10.24 8.28
C ARG A 120 -10.43 -11.00 9.56
N ARG A 121 -9.73 -12.11 9.84
CA ARG A 121 -9.91 -12.86 11.10
C ARG A 121 -9.56 -12.05 12.33
N LYS A 122 -8.61 -11.12 12.22
CA LYS A 122 -8.24 -10.16 13.27
C LYS A 122 -9.22 -8.97 13.37
N GLY A 123 -10.31 -8.97 12.60
CA GLY A 123 -11.33 -7.91 12.62
C GLY A 123 -11.01 -6.70 11.75
N ILE A 124 -9.98 -6.77 10.92
CA ILE A 124 -9.65 -5.69 9.96
C ILE A 124 -10.56 -5.85 8.73
N ASN A 125 -11.71 -5.16 8.76
CA ASN A 125 -12.75 -5.27 7.74
C ASN A 125 -12.80 -4.07 6.78
N GLY A 126 -11.85 -3.15 6.88
CA GLY A 126 -11.78 -1.96 6.05
C GLY A 126 -10.43 -1.26 6.13
N VAL A 127 -10.19 -0.37 5.18
CA VAL A 127 -8.96 0.43 5.08
C VAL A 127 -9.33 1.93 4.98
N PRO A 128 -8.45 2.80 5.46
CA PRO A 128 -7.20 2.51 6.18
C PRO A 128 -7.45 1.92 7.57
N PHE A 129 -6.51 1.13 8.06
CA PHE A 129 -6.51 0.59 9.41
C PHE A 129 -5.10 0.75 10.00
N PHE A 130 -5.00 1.40 11.13
CA PHE A 130 -3.73 1.73 11.78
C PHE A 130 -3.59 0.91 13.05
N ILE A 131 -2.42 0.30 13.24
CA ILE A 131 -2.06 -0.45 14.45
C ILE A 131 -0.80 0.19 15.04
N PHE A 132 -0.88 0.59 16.30
CA PHE A 132 0.21 1.22 17.05
C PHE A 132 0.70 0.24 18.11
N ASN A 133 1.99 -0.12 18.06
CA ASN A 133 2.69 -0.99 19.01
C ASN A 133 1.98 -2.33 19.28
N ASN A 134 1.25 -2.86 18.29
CA ASN A 134 0.42 -4.08 18.39
C ASN A 134 -0.65 -4.06 19.50
N ARG A 135 -1.02 -2.89 20.02
CA ARG A 135 -1.96 -2.72 21.16
C ARG A 135 -3.14 -1.82 20.83
N LEU A 136 -2.88 -0.65 20.27
CA LEU A 136 -3.91 0.31 19.95
C LEU A 136 -4.20 0.31 18.45
N ALA A 137 -5.46 0.51 18.08
CA ALA A 137 -5.86 0.55 16.70
C ALA A 137 -6.80 1.73 16.41
N ALA A 138 -6.69 2.27 15.19
CA ALA A 138 -7.62 3.23 14.64
C ALA A 138 -8.12 2.76 13.27
N SER A 139 -9.44 2.71 13.09
CA SER A 139 -10.09 2.29 11.85
C SER A 139 -10.63 3.48 11.09
N GLY A 140 -10.48 3.44 9.77
CA GLY A 140 -10.94 4.49 8.86
C GLY A 140 -10.01 5.69 8.75
N ALA A 141 -10.30 6.57 7.81
CA ALA A 141 -9.60 7.84 7.61
C ALA A 141 -9.95 8.79 8.76
N GLN A 142 -9.11 8.82 9.77
CA GLN A 142 -9.27 9.66 10.95
C GLN A 142 -8.63 11.04 10.74
N PRO A 143 -9.14 12.10 11.38
CA PRO A 143 -8.48 13.39 11.40
C PRO A 143 -7.04 13.27 11.96
N PRO A 144 -6.09 14.09 11.47
CA PRO A 144 -4.69 14.03 11.94
C PRO A 144 -4.53 14.12 13.45
N GLN A 145 -5.36 14.96 14.11
CA GLN A 145 -5.33 15.14 15.57
C GLN A 145 -5.73 13.85 16.32
N ALA A 146 -6.70 13.10 15.79
CA ALA A 146 -7.11 11.83 16.38
C ALA A 146 -6.00 10.77 16.27
N LEU A 147 -5.36 10.66 15.09
CA LEU A 147 -4.21 9.76 14.90
C LEU A 147 -3.05 10.13 15.82
N LEU A 148 -2.74 11.43 15.93
CA LEU A 148 -1.69 11.92 16.81
C LEU A 148 -1.96 11.59 18.30
N GLN A 149 -3.22 11.67 18.72
CA GLN A 149 -3.61 11.31 20.08
C GLN A 149 -3.35 9.81 20.36
N VAL A 150 -3.77 8.92 19.43
CA VAL A 150 -3.54 7.48 19.57
C VAL A 150 -2.05 7.14 19.56
N MET A 151 -1.26 7.81 18.69
CA MET A 151 0.21 7.64 18.66
C MET A 151 0.86 8.04 19.99
N ARG A 152 0.45 9.17 20.57
CA ARG A 152 0.96 9.63 21.88
C ARG A 152 0.61 8.68 23.00
N GLN A 153 -0.62 8.17 23.01
CA GLN A 153 -1.04 7.17 23.98
C GLN A 153 -0.21 5.89 23.85
N ALA A 154 -0.01 5.37 22.65
CA ALA A 154 0.82 4.19 22.42
C ALA A 154 2.26 4.37 22.92
N ALA A 155 2.85 5.54 22.68
CA ALA A 155 4.20 5.85 23.16
C ALA A 155 4.28 5.95 24.69
N GLN A 156 3.25 6.47 25.37
CA GLN A 156 3.20 6.55 26.83
C GLN A 156 3.05 5.17 27.48
N GLU A 157 2.23 4.29 26.89
CA GLU A 157 2.05 2.91 27.39
C GLU A 157 3.33 2.08 27.28
N ASP A 158 4.15 2.29 26.23
CA ASP A 158 5.44 1.63 26.08
C ASP A 158 6.45 2.14 27.12
N ALA A 159 6.48 3.44 27.37
CA ALA A 159 7.35 4.04 28.38
C ALA A 159 7.00 3.60 29.81
N ALA A 160 5.73 3.25 30.06
CA ALA A 160 5.27 2.73 31.36
C ALA A 160 5.51 1.22 31.52
N ALA A 161 5.78 0.50 30.44
CA ALA A 161 6.01 -0.94 30.43
C ALA A 161 7.52 -1.33 30.40
N ALA A 162 8.41 -0.35 30.23
CA ALA A 162 9.87 -0.52 30.20
C ALA A 162 10.49 -0.24 31.58
#